data_a053e99e7daebe307ba5f79b3e84a82e
#
_entry.id   a053e99e7daebe307ba5f79b3e84a82e
#
_cell.length_a   1.000
_cell.length_b   1.000
_cell.length_c   1.000
_cell.angle_alpha   90.00
_cell.angle_beta   90.00
_cell.angle_gamma   90.00
#
_symmetry.space_group_name_H-M   'P 1'
#
loop_
_entity.id
_entity.type
_entity.pdbx_description
1 polymer ?
#
loop_
_entity_poly.entity_id
_entity_poly.type
_entity_poly.pdbx_seq_one_letter_code
_entity_poly.pdbx_strand_id
1 'polypeptide(L)'
;MAKDTITVVATGNQNTVFETPSMVSVVTNDTPWSQNAVTSAGMLKGVAGLSQTGAGRTNGQTFNLRGYDKSGVLVLVDGIRQLSDMAKSSGTYLDPALVKRIEVVRGPNSSLYGSGGLGGVVDFRTADAADFLPPGETNGLSLWGNIASGDHSTGSGLTWFGKTGKTDALLSVIMRKRGNIYQSDGERAPNKEKPAALFAKGSVGITDSNKAGASLRLYRNNTTEPGNPTQTHGDSGLRDRKTVQNDVQFWYQYAPVDNSLINVKSTLYLSDITIKTNGHNKTAEWRNNRTSGVNVVNRSHTLIFPGAHQLSYGAEYYRQQQKPEGSATLYPEGNIDFTSLYFQDEMTMKSYPVNIIVGSRYDRYKSFNPRAGELKAERLSPRAAISVSPTDWLMMYGSISSAFRAPTMAEMYRDDVHFYRKGKPNYWVPNLNLKPENNITREIGAGIQLDGLLTGNDRLQLKGGYFGTDARNYIATRVDMKRMRSYSYNVSRARIWGWDMQGNYQSDYFDWMLSYNRTESMDASSREWLGSGNPDTLISDISIPVGHGGVSAGWRAELSAAATHV
;
A
#
# COMPACT_ATOMS: atom_id res chain seq x y z
N MET A 1 6.96 -28.27 -9.88
CA MET A 1 7.06 -27.11 -10.80
C MET A 1 6.85 -25.84 -9.99
N ALA A 2 7.80 -24.93 -10.02
CA ALA A 2 7.67 -23.62 -9.41
C ALA A 2 6.45 -22.88 -9.99
N LYS A 3 5.59 -22.32 -9.14
CA LYS A 3 4.41 -21.56 -9.57
C LYS A 3 4.80 -20.12 -9.87
N ASP A 4 4.33 -19.61 -11.02
CA ASP A 4 4.48 -18.19 -11.32
C ASP A 4 3.67 -17.34 -10.34
N THR A 5 4.33 -16.34 -9.78
CA THR A 5 3.66 -15.38 -8.90
C THR A 5 2.84 -14.40 -9.74
N ILE A 6 1.54 -14.29 -9.45
CA ILE A 6 0.61 -13.46 -10.21
C ILE A 6 0.39 -12.13 -9.49
N THR A 7 0.36 -11.03 -10.24
CA THR A 7 -0.06 -9.70 -9.80
C THR A 7 -1.29 -9.23 -10.58
N VAL A 8 -2.11 -8.41 -9.95
CA VAL A 8 -3.26 -7.72 -10.59
C VAL A 8 -3.12 -6.21 -10.45
N VAL A 9 -2.45 -5.74 -9.41
CA VAL A 9 -2.40 -4.32 -9.05
C VAL A 9 -1.60 -3.50 -10.06
N ALA A 10 -0.59 -4.10 -10.67
CA ALA A 10 0.31 -3.38 -11.58
C ALA A 10 -0.35 -2.94 -12.90
N THR A 11 -1.28 -3.75 -13.43
CA THR A 11 -1.91 -3.51 -14.73
C THR A 11 -3.44 -3.52 -14.67
N GLY A 12 -4.03 -3.90 -13.53
CA GLY A 12 -5.48 -4.12 -13.41
C GLY A 12 -5.95 -5.45 -13.98
N ASN A 13 -5.07 -6.21 -14.64
CA ASN A 13 -5.29 -7.54 -15.19
C ASN A 13 -4.36 -8.56 -14.51
N GLN A 14 -4.68 -9.85 -14.62
CA GLN A 14 -3.81 -10.90 -14.11
C GLN A 14 -2.59 -11.07 -15.04
N ASN A 15 -1.41 -10.86 -14.47
CA ASN A 15 -0.13 -11.05 -15.15
C ASN A 15 0.85 -11.74 -14.21
N THR A 16 1.86 -12.42 -14.75
CA THR A 16 2.98 -12.87 -13.92
C THR A 16 3.81 -11.63 -13.46
N VAL A 17 4.38 -11.71 -12.27
CA VAL A 17 5.27 -10.66 -11.75
C VAL A 17 6.47 -10.47 -12.69
N PHE A 18 6.97 -11.56 -13.26
CA PHE A 18 8.12 -11.54 -14.16
C PHE A 18 7.80 -10.79 -15.46
N GLU A 19 6.68 -11.07 -16.13
CA GLU A 19 6.32 -10.47 -17.42
C GLU A 19 5.79 -9.04 -17.31
N THR A 20 5.38 -8.61 -16.12
CA THR A 20 4.85 -7.25 -15.90
C THR A 20 5.92 -6.19 -16.19
N PRO A 21 5.69 -5.18 -17.06
CA PRO A 21 6.68 -4.15 -17.40
C PRO A 21 6.78 -3.06 -16.30
N SER A 22 7.05 -3.49 -15.09
CA SER A 22 7.29 -2.66 -13.90
C SER A 22 7.85 -3.53 -12.78
N MET A 23 8.46 -2.90 -11.78
CA MET A 23 8.93 -3.61 -10.58
C MET A 23 7.78 -3.84 -9.61
N VAL A 24 7.47 -5.11 -9.38
CA VAL A 24 6.39 -5.56 -8.49
C VAL A 24 6.96 -6.56 -7.49
N SER A 25 6.59 -6.44 -6.23
CA SER A 25 6.84 -7.46 -5.22
C SER A 25 5.52 -7.99 -4.69
N VAL A 26 5.42 -9.30 -4.53
CA VAL A 26 4.27 -9.96 -3.90
C VAL A 26 4.76 -10.65 -2.64
N VAL A 27 4.14 -10.32 -1.52
CA VAL A 27 4.38 -10.95 -0.22
C VAL A 27 3.15 -11.77 0.13
N THR A 28 3.34 -13.06 0.38
CA THR A 28 2.28 -13.98 0.78
C THR A 28 2.33 -14.25 2.29
N ASN A 29 1.25 -14.76 2.85
CA ASN A 29 1.16 -15.04 4.29
C ASN A 29 1.83 -16.36 4.72
N ASP A 30 2.40 -17.10 3.77
CA ASP A 30 3.09 -18.37 4.02
C ASP A 30 4.58 -18.22 4.34
N THR A 31 5.14 -17.01 4.20
CA THR A 31 6.53 -16.74 4.56
C THR A 31 6.71 -16.62 6.08
N PRO A 32 7.82 -17.13 6.67
CA PRO A 32 8.02 -17.11 8.12
C PRO A 32 7.91 -15.72 8.75
N TRP A 33 8.42 -14.67 8.08
CA TRP A 33 8.33 -13.30 8.60
C TRP A 33 6.91 -12.72 8.51
N SER A 34 6.12 -13.08 7.49
CA SER A 34 4.73 -12.69 7.38
C SER A 34 3.88 -13.32 8.46
N GLN A 35 4.07 -14.62 8.71
CA GLN A 35 3.36 -15.36 9.76
C GLN A 35 3.65 -14.82 11.17
N ASN A 36 4.88 -14.35 11.41
CA ASN A 36 5.31 -13.79 12.69
C ASN A 36 5.05 -12.28 12.80
N ALA A 37 4.51 -11.64 11.76
CA ALA A 37 4.23 -10.22 11.81
C ALA A 37 3.11 -9.90 12.81
N VAL A 38 3.34 -8.90 13.65
CA VAL A 38 2.37 -8.42 14.65
C VAL A 38 1.54 -7.23 14.16
N THR A 39 1.96 -6.63 13.02
CA THR A 39 1.23 -5.59 12.29
C THR A 39 1.25 -5.92 10.80
N SER A 40 0.24 -5.49 10.06
CA SER A 40 0.20 -5.69 8.60
C SER A 40 1.38 -5.00 7.88
N ALA A 41 1.81 -3.85 8.37
CA ALA A 41 3.03 -3.20 7.89
C ALA A 41 4.29 -4.06 8.13
N GLY A 42 4.35 -4.78 9.25
CA GLY A 42 5.45 -5.69 9.58
C GLY A 42 5.65 -6.83 8.59
N MET A 43 4.60 -7.24 7.86
CA MET A 43 4.70 -8.25 6.80
C MET A 43 5.58 -7.80 5.63
N LEU A 44 5.77 -6.50 5.46
CA LEU A 44 6.50 -5.90 4.34
C LEU A 44 8.00 -5.69 4.59
N LYS A 45 8.52 -6.13 5.74
CA LYS A 45 9.95 -6.01 6.07
C LYS A 45 10.88 -6.72 5.07
N GLY A 46 10.35 -7.67 4.28
CA GLY A 46 11.10 -8.38 3.23
C GLY A 46 11.19 -7.65 1.88
N VAL A 47 10.65 -6.45 1.76
CA VAL A 47 10.59 -5.72 0.49
C VAL A 47 11.62 -4.59 0.49
N ALA A 48 12.75 -4.78 -0.19
CA ALA A 48 13.77 -3.75 -0.31
C ALA A 48 13.20 -2.49 -0.99
N GLY A 49 13.60 -1.31 -0.50
CA GLY A 49 13.14 -0.01 -0.99
C GLY A 49 11.74 0.41 -0.49
N LEU A 50 11.06 -0.44 0.25
CA LEU A 50 9.88 -0.07 1.01
C LEU A 50 10.25 0.07 2.48
N SER A 51 10.41 1.28 2.96
CA SER A 51 10.63 1.50 4.38
C SER A 51 9.34 1.86 5.10
N GLN A 52 9.34 1.59 6.39
CA GLN A 52 8.24 1.91 7.28
C GLN A 52 8.71 2.95 8.30
N THR A 53 7.90 3.98 8.49
CA THR A 53 8.12 4.91 9.59
C THR A 53 7.63 4.31 10.91
N GLY A 54 8.07 4.91 12.03
CA GLY A 54 7.60 4.56 13.36
C GLY A 54 8.40 3.46 14.03
N ALA A 55 8.06 3.18 15.28
CA ALA A 55 8.79 2.30 16.18
C ALA A 55 8.15 0.90 16.33
N GLY A 56 7.46 0.40 15.29
CA GLY A 56 6.80 -0.91 15.33
C GLY A 56 5.43 -0.94 16.02
N ARG A 57 4.90 0.23 16.46
CA ARG A 57 3.52 0.37 16.95
C ARG A 57 2.54 0.34 15.79
N THR A 58 1.28 -0.02 16.03
CA THR A 58 0.25 0.05 14.99
C THR A 58 -0.01 1.50 14.55
N ASN A 59 -0.02 2.44 15.50
CA ASN A 59 -0.09 3.86 15.20
C ASN A 59 1.28 4.43 14.78
N GLY A 60 1.30 5.35 13.85
CA GLY A 60 2.51 6.03 13.38
C GLY A 60 3.28 5.28 12.29
N GLN A 61 2.75 4.17 11.79
CA GLN A 61 3.35 3.43 10.67
C GLN A 61 2.81 3.95 9.33
N THR A 62 3.68 4.52 8.53
CA THR A 62 3.43 4.88 7.13
C THR A 62 4.55 4.32 6.26
N PHE A 63 4.30 4.25 4.96
CA PHE A 63 5.26 3.71 4.00
C PHE A 63 6.03 4.83 3.30
N ASN A 64 7.28 4.55 2.99
CA ASN A 64 8.09 5.33 2.05
C ASN A 64 8.50 4.39 0.92
N LEU A 65 8.31 4.82 -0.32
CA LEU A 65 8.60 4.06 -1.52
C LEU A 65 9.10 5.00 -2.61
N ARG A 66 10.28 4.73 -3.17
CA ARG A 66 10.91 5.55 -4.21
C ARG A 66 10.95 7.05 -3.86
N GLY A 67 11.31 7.39 -2.61
CA GLY A 67 11.45 8.77 -2.15
C GLY A 67 10.14 9.51 -1.85
N TYR A 68 9.00 8.83 -1.91
CA TYR A 68 7.70 9.37 -1.52
C TYR A 68 7.23 8.72 -0.23
N ASP A 69 6.77 9.53 0.71
CA ASP A 69 6.24 9.07 1.99
C ASP A 69 4.72 9.30 2.11
N LYS A 70 4.13 8.72 3.13
CA LYS A 70 2.72 8.94 3.53
C LYS A 70 1.75 8.94 2.34
N SER A 71 1.17 10.12 2.06
CA SER A 71 0.17 10.32 1.00
C SER A 71 0.73 10.20 -0.42
N GLY A 72 2.06 10.11 -0.58
CA GLY A 72 2.71 9.79 -1.85
C GLY A 72 2.74 8.30 -2.18
N VAL A 73 2.45 7.43 -1.20
CA VAL A 73 2.27 5.98 -1.37
C VAL A 73 0.81 5.64 -1.13
N LEU A 74 0.15 5.09 -2.12
CA LEU A 74 -1.25 4.69 -2.00
C LEU A 74 -1.36 3.33 -1.31
N VAL A 75 -2.11 3.28 -0.22
CA VAL A 75 -2.40 2.03 0.50
C VAL A 75 -3.85 1.64 0.27
N LEU A 76 -4.05 0.39 -0.12
CA LEU A 76 -5.37 -0.20 -0.37
C LEU A 76 -5.56 -1.45 0.50
N VAL A 77 -6.79 -1.75 0.86
CA VAL A 77 -7.21 -3.06 1.41
C VAL A 77 -8.42 -3.53 0.61
N ASP A 78 -8.26 -4.60 -0.15
CA ASP A 78 -9.26 -5.09 -1.11
C ASP A 78 -9.77 -4.00 -2.07
N GLY A 79 -8.88 -3.07 -2.46
CA GLY A 79 -9.20 -1.92 -3.30
C GLY A 79 -9.80 -0.72 -2.57
N ILE A 80 -10.11 -0.82 -1.27
CA ILE A 80 -10.56 0.32 -0.45
C ILE A 80 -9.36 1.17 -0.05
N ARG A 81 -9.39 2.46 -0.37
CA ARG A 81 -8.35 3.41 -0.01
C ARG A 81 -8.20 3.54 1.51
N GLN A 82 -7.01 3.35 2.00
CA GLN A 82 -6.66 3.59 3.40
C GLN A 82 -6.05 4.99 3.53
N LEU A 83 -6.46 5.70 4.57
CA LEU A 83 -6.00 7.06 4.76
C LEU A 83 -4.69 7.09 5.54
N SER A 84 -3.72 7.78 4.96
CA SER A 84 -2.42 8.02 5.59
C SER A 84 -2.32 9.35 6.33
N ASP A 85 -3.32 10.24 6.23
CA ASP A 85 -3.29 11.58 6.85
C ASP A 85 -4.14 11.65 8.12
N MET A 86 -3.79 10.85 9.12
CA MET A 86 -4.34 10.92 10.49
C MET A 86 -3.35 11.62 11.42
N ALA A 87 -2.63 12.63 10.91
CA ALA A 87 -1.50 13.27 11.54
C ALA A 87 -0.43 12.23 11.95
N LYS A 88 0.08 12.30 13.18
CA LYS A 88 1.11 11.37 13.67
C LYS A 88 0.58 9.96 13.98
N SER A 89 -0.74 9.77 13.98
CA SER A 89 -1.38 8.49 14.32
C SER A 89 -1.80 7.67 13.09
N SER A 90 -1.31 8.00 11.91
CA SER A 90 -1.57 7.23 10.68
C SER A 90 -1.09 5.78 10.83
N GLY A 91 -1.79 4.85 10.18
CA GLY A 91 -1.44 3.43 10.18
C GLY A 91 -2.37 2.61 9.29
N THR A 92 -2.00 1.36 9.02
CA THR A 92 -2.86 0.39 8.36
C THR A 92 -3.48 -0.52 9.41
N TYR A 93 -4.78 -0.30 9.68
CA TYR A 93 -5.50 -0.99 10.75
C TYR A 93 -6.13 -2.29 10.24
N LEU A 94 -5.28 -3.23 9.89
CA LEU A 94 -5.62 -4.56 9.41
C LEU A 94 -4.80 -5.59 10.20
N ASP A 95 -5.42 -6.64 10.71
CA ASP A 95 -4.67 -7.71 11.36
C ASP A 95 -3.94 -8.57 10.32
N PRO A 96 -2.65 -8.90 10.51
CA PRO A 96 -1.87 -9.74 9.60
C PRO A 96 -2.52 -11.09 9.28
N ALA A 97 -3.22 -11.70 10.22
CA ALA A 97 -3.86 -13.00 10.04
C ALA A 97 -5.02 -12.98 9.02
N LEU A 98 -5.52 -11.79 8.67
CA LEU A 98 -6.54 -11.62 7.62
C LEU A 98 -5.93 -11.45 6.22
N VAL A 99 -4.64 -11.21 6.13
CA VAL A 99 -3.96 -10.91 4.88
C VAL A 99 -3.58 -12.21 4.18
N LYS A 100 -4.05 -12.39 2.95
CA LYS A 100 -3.63 -13.48 2.06
C LYS A 100 -2.32 -13.15 1.36
N ARG A 101 -2.26 -11.95 0.78
CA ARG A 101 -1.08 -11.44 0.08
C ARG A 101 -1.06 -9.92 0.06
N ILE A 102 0.11 -9.37 -0.17
CA ILE A 102 0.32 -7.94 -0.37
C ILE A 102 1.03 -7.75 -1.69
N GLU A 103 0.51 -6.87 -2.53
CA GLU A 103 1.15 -6.48 -3.79
C GLU A 103 1.75 -5.08 -3.63
N VAL A 104 3.04 -4.93 -3.89
CA VAL A 104 3.76 -3.66 -3.88
C VAL A 104 4.19 -3.34 -5.30
N VAL A 105 3.52 -2.36 -5.90
CA VAL A 105 3.85 -1.87 -7.25
C VAL A 105 4.62 -0.58 -7.11
N ARG A 106 5.83 -0.54 -7.65
CA ARG A 106 6.71 0.63 -7.58
C ARG A 106 6.45 1.58 -8.75
N GLY A 107 6.58 2.88 -8.45
CA GLY A 107 6.44 3.95 -9.43
C GLY A 107 5.00 4.44 -9.64
N PRO A 108 4.81 5.43 -10.53
CA PRO A 108 3.54 6.09 -10.77
C PRO A 108 2.43 5.13 -11.20
N ASN A 109 1.30 5.14 -10.50
CA ASN A 109 0.14 4.31 -10.78
C ASN A 109 -1.19 5.09 -10.83
N SER A 110 -1.13 6.41 -11.02
CA SER A 110 -2.35 7.21 -11.09
C SER A 110 -3.23 6.90 -12.30
N SER A 111 -2.69 6.32 -13.37
CA SER A 111 -3.49 5.87 -14.53
C SER A 111 -4.56 4.83 -14.18
N LEU A 112 -4.35 4.04 -13.12
CA LEU A 112 -5.32 3.07 -12.62
C LEU A 112 -6.00 3.53 -11.33
N TYR A 113 -5.23 4.11 -10.41
CA TYR A 113 -5.67 4.37 -9.05
C TYR A 113 -5.87 5.85 -8.71
N GLY A 114 -5.60 6.80 -9.62
CA GLY A 114 -5.79 8.23 -9.39
C GLY A 114 -4.82 8.82 -8.35
N SER A 115 -5.29 9.76 -7.56
CA SER A 115 -4.48 10.53 -6.60
C SER A 115 -3.79 9.67 -5.55
N GLY A 116 -2.48 9.91 -5.29
CA GLY A 116 -1.70 9.35 -4.18
C GLY A 116 -0.68 8.28 -4.58
N GLY A 117 -0.70 7.77 -5.81
CA GLY A 117 0.23 6.73 -6.27
C GLY A 117 1.51 7.29 -6.93
N LEU A 118 2.18 8.27 -6.32
CA LEU A 118 3.41 8.88 -6.85
C LEU A 118 4.62 7.93 -6.77
N GLY A 119 4.87 7.38 -5.59
CA GLY A 119 5.95 6.42 -5.33
C GLY A 119 5.54 4.97 -5.61
N GLY A 120 4.24 4.68 -5.52
CA GLY A 120 3.70 3.36 -5.78
C GLY A 120 2.41 3.07 -5.04
N VAL A 121 2.00 1.81 -5.12
CA VAL A 121 0.79 1.27 -4.49
C VAL A 121 1.15 0.07 -3.63
N VAL A 122 0.59 0.00 -2.43
CA VAL A 122 0.63 -1.15 -1.53
C VAL A 122 -0.79 -1.64 -1.34
N ASP A 123 -1.13 -2.78 -1.92
CA ASP A 123 -2.49 -3.35 -1.84
C ASP A 123 -2.50 -4.64 -1.03
N PHE A 124 -3.20 -4.61 0.09
CA PHE A 124 -3.44 -5.74 0.97
C PHE A 124 -4.69 -6.49 0.49
N ARG A 125 -4.53 -7.73 0.13
CA ARG A 125 -5.63 -8.64 -0.21
C ARG A 125 -5.97 -9.53 0.97
N THR A 126 -7.21 -9.45 1.44
CA THR A 126 -7.70 -10.32 2.50
C THR A 126 -8.02 -11.72 1.96
N ALA A 127 -8.00 -12.71 2.85
CA ALA A 127 -8.33 -14.08 2.50
C ALA A 127 -9.81 -14.26 2.13
N ASP A 128 -10.07 -15.25 1.30
CA ASP A 128 -11.37 -15.79 0.95
C ASP A 128 -11.54 -17.19 1.57
N ALA A 129 -12.75 -17.72 1.63
CA ALA A 129 -12.99 -19.07 2.18
C ALA A 129 -12.17 -20.15 1.45
N ALA A 130 -12.01 -20.00 0.14
CA ALA A 130 -11.22 -20.94 -0.68
C ALA A 130 -9.73 -21.01 -0.30
N ASP A 131 -9.19 -20.00 0.39
CA ASP A 131 -7.78 -19.97 0.81
C ASP A 131 -7.50 -20.87 2.02
N PHE A 132 -8.55 -21.24 2.75
CA PHE A 132 -8.48 -22.10 3.92
C PHE A 132 -8.94 -23.55 3.66
N LEU A 133 -9.65 -23.77 2.54
CA LEU A 133 -10.26 -25.07 2.26
C LEU A 133 -9.24 -26.06 1.64
N PRO A 134 -8.98 -27.20 2.28
CA PRO A 134 -8.28 -28.30 1.63
C PRO A 134 -9.07 -28.81 0.40
N PRO A 135 -8.40 -29.43 -0.57
CA PRO A 135 -9.07 -30.04 -1.71
C PRO A 135 -10.16 -31.05 -1.27
N GLY A 136 -11.38 -30.89 -1.79
CA GLY A 136 -12.52 -31.75 -1.50
C GLY A 136 -13.37 -31.36 -0.30
N GLU A 137 -12.88 -30.44 0.56
CA GLU A 137 -13.63 -29.94 1.70
C GLU A 137 -14.54 -28.76 1.31
N THR A 138 -15.67 -28.65 1.99
CA THR A 138 -16.66 -27.58 1.74
C THR A 138 -16.77 -26.57 2.87
N ASN A 139 -16.31 -26.88 4.07
CA ASN A 139 -16.28 -25.97 5.21
C ASN A 139 -15.21 -26.41 6.22
N GLY A 140 -14.84 -25.51 7.11
CA GLY A 140 -13.88 -25.79 8.14
C GLY A 140 -13.76 -24.68 9.16
N LEU A 141 -12.92 -24.94 10.15
CA LEU A 141 -12.61 -24.04 11.24
C LEU A 141 -11.10 -24.00 11.45
N SER A 142 -10.53 -22.81 11.46
CA SER A 142 -9.12 -22.59 11.78
C SER A 142 -9.00 -21.89 13.13
N LEU A 143 -8.19 -22.46 14.01
CA LEU A 143 -7.82 -21.85 15.30
C LEU A 143 -6.30 -21.66 15.29
N TRP A 144 -5.84 -20.49 15.64
CA TRP A 144 -4.42 -20.20 15.77
C TRP A 144 -4.11 -19.40 17.03
N GLY A 145 -2.88 -19.51 17.49
CA GLY A 145 -2.33 -18.71 18.57
C GLY A 145 -0.87 -18.41 18.33
N ASN A 146 -0.40 -17.23 18.78
CA ASN A 146 1.01 -16.87 18.71
C ASN A 146 1.47 -16.16 19.98
N ILE A 147 2.78 -16.27 20.24
CA ILE A 147 3.48 -15.56 21.31
C ILE A 147 4.77 -15.00 20.68
N ALA A 148 5.11 -13.75 20.99
CA ALA A 148 6.37 -13.15 20.59
C ALA A 148 7.06 -12.45 21.76
N SER A 149 8.38 -12.64 21.87
CA SER A 149 9.19 -12.10 22.98
C SER A 149 9.56 -10.62 22.79
N GLY A 150 9.69 -10.15 21.54
CA GLY A 150 10.16 -8.79 21.22
C GLY A 150 9.26 -7.66 21.73
N ASP A 151 7.99 -7.92 21.99
CA ASP A 151 7.05 -6.98 22.59
C ASP A 151 6.11 -7.66 23.61
N HIS A 152 6.45 -8.87 24.03
CA HIS A 152 5.63 -9.71 24.91
C HIS A 152 4.19 -9.85 24.38
N SER A 153 4.05 -9.96 23.07
CA SER A 153 2.73 -10.07 22.45
C SER A 153 2.18 -11.49 22.53
N THR A 154 0.87 -11.53 22.66
CA THR A 154 0.07 -12.74 22.51
C THR A 154 -1.05 -12.45 21.51
N GLY A 155 -1.41 -13.45 20.71
CA GLY A 155 -2.50 -13.35 19.77
C GLY A 155 -3.24 -14.68 19.64
N SER A 156 -4.52 -14.60 19.35
CA SER A 156 -5.35 -15.74 18.99
C SER A 156 -6.43 -15.34 18.00
N GLY A 157 -6.85 -16.28 17.19
CA GLY A 157 -7.91 -16.06 16.22
C GLY A 157 -8.66 -17.36 15.91
N LEU A 158 -9.92 -17.17 15.58
CA LEU A 158 -10.84 -18.21 15.15
C LEU A 158 -11.42 -17.78 13.81
N THR A 159 -11.33 -18.63 12.79
CA THR A 159 -11.87 -18.39 11.47
C THR A 159 -12.73 -19.57 11.04
N TRP A 160 -14.00 -19.31 10.81
CA TRP A 160 -14.89 -20.22 10.11
C TRP A 160 -14.89 -19.87 8.62
N PHE A 161 -14.91 -20.88 7.76
CA PHE A 161 -14.95 -20.72 6.33
C PHE A 161 -15.76 -21.84 5.68
N GLY A 162 -16.46 -21.49 4.62
CA GLY A 162 -17.28 -22.44 3.89
C GLY A 162 -17.49 -22.05 2.45
N LYS A 163 -17.57 -23.06 1.58
CA LYS A 163 -17.88 -22.91 0.16
C LYS A 163 -18.80 -24.04 -0.28
N THR A 164 -19.94 -23.70 -0.82
CA THR A 164 -20.95 -24.65 -1.28
C THR A 164 -21.54 -24.17 -2.62
N GLY A 165 -21.38 -24.97 -3.66
CA GLY A 165 -21.86 -24.62 -5.00
C GLY A 165 -21.31 -23.25 -5.46
N LYS A 166 -22.20 -22.27 -5.59
CA LYS A 166 -21.88 -20.92 -6.03
C LYS A 166 -21.66 -19.93 -4.87
N THR A 167 -21.75 -20.37 -3.61
CA THR A 167 -21.64 -19.53 -2.40
C THR A 167 -20.34 -19.79 -1.69
N ASP A 168 -19.69 -18.71 -1.24
CA ASP A 168 -18.51 -18.76 -0.40
C ASP A 168 -18.64 -17.74 0.75
N ALA A 169 -18.19 -18.12 1.95
CA ALA A 169 -18.28 -17.25 3.13
C ALA A 169 -17.15 -17.52 4.12
N LEU A 170 -16.67 -16.45 4.76
CA LEU A 170 -15.63 -16.46 5.77
C LEU A 170 -16.04 -15.54 6.93
N LEU A 171 -15.83 -16.00 8.16
CA LEU A 171 -16.00 -15.21 9.38
C LEU A 171 -14.78 -15.40 10.29
N SER A 172 -14.11 -14.34 10.65
CA SER A 172 -12.92 -14.37 11.50
C SER A 172 -13.03 -13.41 12.68
N VAL A 173 -12.63 -13.88 13.87
CA VAL A 173 -12.48 -13.07 15.09
C VAL A 173 -11.05 -13.20 15.60
N ILE A 174 -10.40 -12.08 15.83
CA ILE A 174 -9.00 -12.01 16.23
C ILE A 174 -8.84 -11.08 17.41
N MET A 175 -8.01 -11.48 18.36
CA MET A 175 -7.63 -10.69 19.54
C MET A 175 -6.12 -10.76 19.74
N ARG A 176 -5.51 -9.62 20.06
CA ARG A 176 -4.09 -9.54 20.41
C ARG A 176 -3.87 -8.66 21.64
N LYS A 177 -2.75 -8.87 22.28
CA LYS A 177 -2.21 -8.00 23.33
C LYS A 177 -0.72 -7.80 23.06
N ARG A 178 -0.25 -6.57 23.15
CA ARG A 178 1.16 -6.20 22.92
C ARG A 178 1.65 -5.32 24.06
N GLY A 179 2.88 -5.51 24.46
CA GLY A 179 3.58 -4.71 25.46
C GLY A 179 4.61 -3.77 24.88
N ASN A 180 5.55 -3.32 25.71
CA ASN A 180 6.67 -2.50 25.30
C ASN A 180 7.51 -3.23 24.25
N ILE A 181 7.99 -2.46 23.25
CA ILE A 181 8.82 -2.98 22.18
C ILE A 181 10.29 -2.89 22.62
N TYR A 182 10.97 -4.02 22.63
CA TYR A 182 12.41 -4.10 22.94
C TYR A 182 13.21 -3.80 21.68
N GLN A 183 14.13 -2.87 21.78
CA GLN A 183 15.00 -2.45 20.70
C GLN A 183 16.34 -3.18 20.78
N SER A 184 17.11 -3.18 19.69
CA SER A 184 18.40 -3.85 19.60
C SER A 184 19.48 -3.27 20.53
N ASP A 185 19.34 -2.01 20.93
CA ASP A 185 20.21 -1.32 21.89
C ASP A 185 19.85 -1.61 23.36
N GLY A 186 18.81 -2.43 23.61
CA GLY A 186 18.31 -2.78 24.94
C GLY A 186 17.28 -1.78 25.50
N GLU A 187 17.02 -0.68 24.80
CA GLU A 187 16.00 0.28 25.22
C GLU A 187 14.59 -0.28 25.01
N ARG A 188 13.63 0.32 25.72
CA ARG A 188 12.22 -0.05 25.65
C ARG A 188 11.40 1.09 25.08
N ALA A 189 10.88 0.92 23.88
CA ALA A 189 9.89 1.85 23.34
C ALA A 189 8.53 1.62 24.03
N PRO A 190 8.00 2.60 24.78
CA PRO A 190 6.73 2.46 25.48
C PRO A 190 5.60 2.10 24.53
N ASN A 191 4.92 1.00 24.81
CA ASN A 191 3.80 0.53 24.01
C ASN A 191 2.89 -0.39 24.84
N LYS A 192 1.59 -0.23 24.69
CA LYS A 192 0.58 -1.14 25.23
C LYS A 192 -0.60 -1.10 24.28
N GLU A 193 -0.86 -2.19 23.60
CA GLU A 193 -1.93 -2.30 22.61
C GLU A 193 -2.82 -3.51 22.90
N LYS A 194 -4.11 -3.35 22.56
CA LYS A 194 -5.11 -4.42 22.62
C LYS A 194 -5.97 -4.40 21.35
N PRO A 195 -5.39 -4.74 20.19
CA PRO A 195 -6.16 -4.82 18.96
C PRO A 195 -7.11 -6.01 18.96
N ALA A 196 -8.32 -5.78 18.44
CA ALA A 196 -9.32 -6.79 18.17
C ALA A 196 -9.95 -6.53 16.79
N ALA A 197 -10.19 -7.58 16.03
CA ALA A 197 -10.79 -7.51 14.71
C ALA A 197 -11.91 -8.55 14.55
N LEU A 198 -12.97 -8.13 13.87
CA LEU A 198 -13.98 -9.02 13.31
C LEU A 198 -14.00 -8.78 11.81
N PHE A 199 -13.93 -9.86 11.04
CA PHE A 199 -13.97 -9.81 9.59
C PHE A 199 -14.97 -10.85 9.07
N ALA A 200 -15.86 -10.39 8.20
CA ALA A 200 -16.80 -11.24 7.48
C ALA A 200 -16.70 -10.92 5.99
N LYS A 201 -16.63 -11.93 5.14
CA LYS A 201 -16.57 -11.80 3.69
C LYS A 201 -17.35 -12.93 3.06
N GLY A 202 -18.09 -12.61 2.01
CA GLY A 202 -18.82 -13.65 1.30
C GLY A 202 -19.21 -13.25 -0.10
N SER A 203 -19.48 -14.24 -0.93
CA SER A 203 -19.94 -14.06 -2.29
C SER A 203 -20.92 -15.15 -2.72
N VAL A 204 -21.78 -14.81 -3.68
CA VAL A 204 -22.73 -15.73 -4.28
C VAL A 204 -22.78 -15.55 -5.79
N GLY A 205 -22.67 -16.63 -6.52
CA GLY A 205 -22.98 -16.69 -7.95
C GLY A 205 -24.50 -16.83 -8.13
N ILE A 206 -25.16 -15.74 -8.52
CA ILE A 206 -26.60 -15.68 -8.72
C ILE A 206 -26.99 -16.49 -9.96
N THR A 207 -26.23 -16.29 -11.02
CA THR A 207 -26.28 -17.09 -12.27
C THR A 207 -24.84 -17.38 -12.71
N ASP A 208 -24.64 -18.05 -13.84
CA ASP A 208 -23.30 -18.26 -14.40
C ASP A 208 -22.64 -16.96 -14.85
N SER A 209 -23.43 -15.93 -15.15
CA SER A 209 -22.98 -14.61 -15.58
C SER A 209 -22.96 -13.56 -14.46
N ASN A 210 -23.60 -13.82 -13.33
CA ASN A 210 -23.83 -12.83 -12.28
C ASN A 210 -23.28 -13.29 -10.94
N LYS A 211 -22.41 -12.50 -10.35
CA LYS A 211 -21.85 -12.72 -9.01
C LYS A 211 -21.95 -11.47 -8.17
N ALA A 212 -22.31 -11.63 -6.90
CA ALA A 212 -22.33 -10.55 -5.92
C ALA A 212 -21.56 -10.94 -4.68
N GLY A 213 -21.06 -9.96 -3.95
CA GLY A 213 -20.39 -10.21 -2.69
C GLY A 213 -20.33 -8.99 -1.80
N ALA A 214 -20.00 -9.25 -0.54
CA ALA A 214 -19.86 -8.22 0.48
C ALA A 214 -18.70 -8.57 1.43
N SER A 215 -18.13 -7.53 2.05
CA SER A 215 -17.23 -7.69 3.17
C SER A 215 -17.50 -6.64 4.25
N LEU A 216 -17.28 -7.05 5.51
CA LEU A 216 -17.34 -6.20 6.69
C LEU A 216 -16.05 -6.42 7.49
N ARG A 217 -15.33 -5.35 7.78
CA ARG A 217 -14.17 -5.35 8.66
C ARG A 217 -14.37 -4.35 9.80
N LEU A 218 -14.36 -4.84 11.02
CA LEU A 218 -14.43 -4.04 12.23
C LEU A 218 -13.10 -4.20 12.96
N TYR A 219 -12.40 -3.09 13.19
CA TYR A 219 -11.14 -3.07 13.93
C TYR A 219 -11.23 -2.11 15.11
N ARG A 220 -10.74 -2.52 16.26
CA ARG A 220 -10.63 -1.71 17.47
C ARG A 220 -9.27 -1.91 18.10
N ASN A 221 -8.63 -0.83 18.56
CA ASN A 221 -7.39 -0.90 19.30
C ASN A 221 -7.39 0.14 20.43
N ASN A 222 -7.12 -0.29 21.65
CA ASN A 222 -6.87 0.59 22.78
C ASN A 222 -5.37 0.59 23.05
N THR A 223 -4.74 1.76 22.99
CA THR A 223 -3.29 1.91 23.12
C THR A 223 -2.92 2.88 24.23
N THR A 224 -1.80 2.60 24.93
CA THR A 224 -1.08 3.57 25.74
C THR A 224 0.31 3.70 25.14
N GLU A 225 0.64 4.86 24.58
CA GLU A 225 1.83 5.06 23.76
C GLU A 225 2.28 6.53 23.80
N PRO A 226 3.47 6.89 23.32
CA PRO A 226 3.92 8.28 23.24
C PRO A 226 2.93 9.18 22.51
N GLY A 227 2.85 10.44 22.91
CA GLY A 227 2.05 11.47 22.25
C GLY A 227 2.37 11.59 20.75
N ASN A 228 3.62 11.36 20.39
CA ASN A 228 4.05 11.11 19.01
C ASN A 228 4.40 9.62 18.85
N PRO A 229 3.53 8.78 18.28
CA PRO A 229 3.75 7.33 18.19
C PRO A 229 4.85 6.93 17.20
N THR A 230 5.38 7.87 16.41
CA THR A 230 6.54 7.60 15.55
C THR A 230 7.87 7.61 16.32
N GLN A 231 7.90 8.17 17.54
CA GLN A 231 9.11 8.23 18.36
C GLN A 231 9.36 6.92 19.10
N THR A 232 10.61 6.53 19.22
CA THR A 232 11.05 5.39 20.04
C THR A 232 10.95 5.70 21.54
N HIS A 233 11.26 6.92 21.94
CA HIS A 233 11.23 7.37 23.33
C HIS A 233 9.91 8.05 23.72
N GLY A 234 9.64 8.13 25.00
CA GLY A 234 8.41 8.71 25.55
C GLY A 234 8.44 10.22 25.81
N ASP A 235 9.32 10.98 25.14
CA ASP A 235 9.57 12.42 25.42
C ASP A 235 8.33 13.31 25.27
N SER A 236 7.38 12.90 24.44
CA SER A 236 6.10 13.60 24.26
C SER A 236 5.05 13.28 25.33
N GLY A 237 5.42 12.50 26.35
CA GLY A 237 4.52 11.92 27.37
C GLY A 237 3.62 10.84 26.79
N LEU A 238 3.09 9.98 27.67
CA LEU A 238 2.19 8.91 27.26
C LEU A 238 0.76 9.44 27.05
N ARG A 239 0.03 8.82 26.13
CA ARG A 239 -1.37 9.10 25.80
C ARG A 239 -2.13 7.80 25.63
N ASP A 240 -3.36 7.81 26.10
CA ASP A 240 -4.30 6.73 25.81
C ASP A 240 -5.04 7.07 24.51
N ARG A 241 -5.05 6.12 23.56
CA ARG A 241 -5.79 6.25 22.31
C ARG A 241 -6.74 5.07 22.13
N LYS A 242 -7.89 5.39 21.56
CA LYS A 242 -8.83 4.40 21.06
C LYS A 242 -9.00 4.60 19.57
N THR A 243 -8.56 3.63 18.79
CA THR A 243 -8.75 3.57 17.34
C THR A 243 -9.90 2.63 17.03
N VAL A 244 -10.83 3.09 16.20
CA VAL A 244 -11.94 2.29 15.66
C VAL A 244 -11.95 2.49 14.17
N GLN A 245 -11.91 1.42 13.39
CA GLN A 245 -12.13 1.46 11.94
C GLN A 245 -13.20 0.45 11.55
N ASN A 246 -14.14 0.90 10.73
CA ASN A 246 -15.21 0.10 10.17
C ASN A 246 -15.18 0.24 8.66
N ASP A 247 -14.99 -0.86 7.94
CA ASP A 247 -15.02 -0.90 6.50
C ASP A 247 -16.14 -1.81 6.02
N VAL A 248 -16.88 -1.34 5.05
CA VAL A 248 -17.95 -2.10 4.38
C VAL A 248 -17.74 -1.99 2.90
N GLN A 249 -17.85 -3.12 2.20
CA GLN A 249 -17.78 -3.17 0.76
C GLN A 249 -18.90 -4.08 0.22
N PHE A 250 -19.52 -3.64 -0.86
CA PHE A 250 -20.42 -4.44 -1.69
C PHE A 250 -19.92 -4.40 -3.12
N TRP A 251 -19.99 -5.53 -3.81
CA TRP A 251 -19.65 -5.57 -5.20
C TRP A 251 -20.61 -6.48 -5.97
N TYR A 252 -20.80 -6.14 -7.23
CA TYR A 252 -21.57 -6.92 -8.19
C TYR A 252 -20.77 -7.01 -9.47
N GLN A 253 -20.73 -8.21 -10.05
CA GLN A 253 -20.08 -8.49 -11.32
C GLN A 253 -21.04 -9.14 -12.28
N TYR A 254 -21.08 -8.60 -13.49
CA TYR A 254 -21.78 -9.16 -14.64
C TYR A 254 -20.76 -9.52 -15.72
N ALA A 255 -20.63 -10.82 -16.03
CA ALA A 255 -19.68 -11.36 -17.00
C ALA A 255 -20.37 -12.52 -17.76
N PRO A 256 -21.11 -12.22 -18.84
CA PRO A 256 -21.78 -13.25 -19.64
C PRO A 256 -20.75 -14.18 -20.29
N VAL A 257 -21.01 -15.48 -20.24
CA VAL A 257 -20.07 -16.51 -20.71
C VAL A 257 -19.76 -16.37 -22.20
N ASP A 258 -20.76 -15.99 -23.00
CA ASP A 258 -20.64 -15.92 -24.46
C ASP A 258 -20.19 -14.55 -24.99
N ASN A 259 -19.81 -13.62 -24.10
CA ASN A 259 -19.42 -12.27 -24.51
C ASN A 259 -18.16 -11.78 -23.77
N SER A 260 -17.02 -11.94 -24.40
CA SER A 260 -15.72 -11.52 -23.86
C SER A 260 -15.53 -9.99 -23.76
N LEU A 261 -16.43 -9.20 -24.36
CA LEU A 261 -16.38 -7.73 -24.27
C LEU A 261 -17.03 -7.19 -23.00
N ILE A 262 -17.77 -8.02 -22.27
CA ILE A 262 -18.52 -7.59 -21.08
C ILE A 262 -18.02 -8.36 -19.86
N ASN A 263 -17.38 -7.68 -18.96
CA ASN A 263 -17.06 -8.13 -17.61
C ASN A 263 -17.08 -6.89 -16.71
N VAL A 264 -18.30 -6.44 -16.40
CA VAL A 264 -18.54 -5.24 -15.58
C VAL A 264 -18.51 -5.60 -14.12
N LYS A 265 -17.65 -4.94 -13.36
CA LYS A 265 -17.65 -5.00 -11.90
C LYS A 265 -17.94 -3.63 -11.32
N SER A 266 -19.00 -3.55 -10.51
CA SER A 266 -19.36 -2.37 -9.73
C SER A 266 -19.02 -2.62 -8.26
N THR A 267 -18.35 -1.67 -7.61
CA THR A 267 -17.96 -1.77 -6.20
C THR A 267 -18.38 -0.51 -5.47
N LEU A 268 -19.10 -0.69 -4.36
CA LEU A 268 -19.46 0.36 -3.40
C LEU A 268 -18.68 0.13 -2.11
N TYR A 269 -18.10 1.17 -1.52
CA TYR A 269 -17.36 1.01 -0.27
C TYR A 269 -17.51 2.22 0.66
N LEU A 270 -17.37 1.93 1.94
CA LEU A 270 -17.27 2.87 3.03
C LEU A 270 -16.15 2.44 3.97
N SER A 271 -15.25 3.36 4.28
CA SER A 271 -14.24 3.22 5.34
C SER A 271 -14.40 4.39 6.31
N ASP A 272 -14.66 4.10 7.57
CA ASP A 272 -14.81 5.09 8.64
C ASP A 272 -13.79 4.80 9.74
N ILE A 273 -12.87 5.74 9.97
CA ILE A 273 -11.86 5.63 11.01
C ILE A 273 -12.00 6.76 12.02
N THR A 274 -12.02 6.41 13.30
CA THR A 274 -12.02 7.36 14.41
C THR A 274 -10.86 7.05 15.36
N ILE A 275 -10.06 8.07 15.67
CA ILE A 275 -9.02 8.01 16.69
C ILE A 275 -9.36 9.02 17.77
N LYS A 276 -9.67 8.52 18.97
CA LYS A 276 -9.86 9.32 20.18
C LYS A 276 -8.59 9.28 21.00
N THR A 277 -8.02 10.43 21.33
CA THR A 277 -6.83 10.57 22.17
C THR A 277 -7.20 11.32 23.46
N ASN A 278 -6.93 10.72 24.60
CA ASN A 278 -7.07 11.36 25.92
C ASN A 278 -5.70 11.91 26.34
N GLY A 279 -5.64 13.19 26.68
CA GLY A 279 -4.44 13.81 27.20
C GLY A 279 -4.42 13.83 28.73
N HIS A 280 -3.24 13.73 29.38
CA HIS A 280 -3.09 14.12 30.77
C HIS A 280 -3.45 15.60 30.89
N ASN A 281 -4.48 15.92 31.67
CA ASN A 281 -4.98 17.30 31.90
C ASN A 281 -5.42 18.07 30.65
N LYS A 282 -5.81 17.41 29.56
CA LYS A 282 -6.32 18.03 28.32
C LYS A 282 -7.65 17.46 27.91
N THR A 283 -8.46 18.31 27.27
CA THR A 283 -9.69 17.88 26.59
C THR A 283 -9.37 16.76 25.61
N ALA A 284 -10.20 15.74 25.55
CA ALA A 284 -10.06 14.66 24.57
C ALA A 284 -10.13 15.23 23.13
N GLU A 285 -9.24 14.77 22.27
CA GLU A 285 -9.29 15.07 20.84
C GLU A 285 -9.82 13.87 20.07
N TRP A 286 -10.69 14.13 19.10
CA TRP A 286 -11.24 13.14 18.21
C TRP A 286 -10.88 13.49 16.78
N ARG A 287 -10.44 12.52 16.04
CA ARG A 287 -10.15 12.61 14.61
C ARG A 287 -10.96 11.55 13.91
N ASN A 288 -11.97 11.98 13.15
CA ASN A 288 -12.75 11.10 12.31
C ASN A 288 -12.41 11.37 10.85
N ASN A 289 -12.19 10.31 10.12
CA ASN A 289 -12.04 10.35 8.67
C ASN A 289 -12.91 9.26 8.03
N ARG A 290 -13.70 9.67 7.06
CA ARG A 290 -14.60 8.80 6.31
C ARG A 290 -14.27 8.88 4.83
N THR A 291 -14.06 7.71 4.22
CA THR A 291 -13.95 7.57 2.76
C THR A 291 -15.13 6.75 2.26
N SER A 292 -15.88 7.27 1.31
CA SER A 292 -16.94 6.52 0.63
C SER A 292 -16.76 6.64 -0.88
N GLY A 293 -17.04 5.58 -1.61
CA GLY A 293 -16.82 5.60 -3.06
C GLY A 293 -17.59 4.53 -3.82
N VAL A 294 -17.65 4.77 -5.12
CA VAL A 294 -18.16 3.84 -6.13
C VAL A 294 -17.15 3.75 -7.26
N ASN A 295 -16.85 2.53 -7.67
CA ASN A 295 -16.03 2.25 -8.85
C ASN A 295 -16.78 1.28 -9.76
N VAL A 296 -16.84 1.60 -11.05
CA VAL A 296 -17.38 0.72 -12.09
C VAL A 296 -16.31 0.52 -13.14
N VAL A 297 -15.95 -0.72 -13.37
CA VAL A 297 -14.95 -1.10 -14.38
C VAL A 297 -15.52 -2.18 -15.28
N ASN A 298 -15.33 -2.04 -16.60
CA ASN A 298 -15.50 -3.12 -17.56
C ASN A 298 -14.12 -3.62 -18.01
N ARG A 299 -14.00 -4.93 -18.16
CA ARG A 299 -12.85 -5.59 -18.77
C ARG A 299 -13.29 -6.35 -20.01
N SER A 300 -12.74 -5.98 -21.15
CA SER A 300 -13.06 -6.58 -22.44
C SER A 300 -11.85 -7.33 -22.97
N HIS A 301 -12.07 -8.51 -23.49
CA HIS A 301 -11.05 -9.28 -24.21
C HIS A 301 -11.46 -9.39 -25.66
N THR A 302 -10.58 -8.99 -26.57
CA THR A 302 -10.85 -9.03 -28.00
C THR A 302 -9.60 -9.34 -28.80
N LEU A 303 -9.80 -9.89 -30.01
CA LEU A 303 -8.75 -10.14 -30.97
C LEU A 303 -8.92 -9.15 -32.13
N ILE A 304 -8.07 -8.12 -32.14
CA ILE A 304 -8.02 -7.11 -33.22
C ILE A 304 -6.56 -7.08 -33.70
N PHE A 305 -6.36 -7.24 -35.01
CA PHE A 305 -4.99 -7.17 -35.56
C PHE A 305 -4.26 -5.88 -35.07
N PRO A 306 -3.03 -5.98 -34.54
CA PRO A 306 -2.09 -7.11 -34.68
C PRO A 306 -2.06 -8.09 -33.48
N GLY A 307 -2.99 -8.03 -32.50
CA GLY A 307 -2.85 -8.87 -31.32
C GLY A 307 -4.14 -9.15 -30.54
N ALA A 308 -3.96 -9.70 -29.34
CA ALA A 308 -4.99 -9.85 -28.33
C ALA A 308 -4.99 -8.60 -27.43
N HIS A 309 -6.15 -8.02 -27.20
CA HIS A 309 -6.35 -6.82 -26.41
C HIS A 309 -7.11 -7.14 -25.13
N GLN A 310 -6.60 -6.63 -24.00
CA GLN A 310 -7.29 -6.62 -22.71
C GLN A 310 -7.57 -5.16 -22.36
N LEU A 311 -8.79 -4.74 -22.63
CA LEU A 311 -9.24 -3.37 -22.37
C LEU A 311 -9.81 -3.28 -20.95
N SER A 312 -9.35 -2.31 -20.18
CA SER A 312 -9.91 -1.96 -18.86
C SER A 312 -10.34 -0.49 -18.89
N TYR A 313 -11.61 -0.23 -18.69
CA TYR A 313 -12.14 1.14 -18.68
C TYR A 313 -13.26 1.29 -17.67
N GLY A 314 -13.35 2.48 -17.08
CA GLY A 314 -14.32 2.69 -16.03
C GLY A 314 -14.39 4.11 -15.52
N ALA A 315 -15.21 4.26 -14.48
CA ALA A 315 -15.43 5.50 -13.76
C ALA A 315 -15.35 5.26 -12.25
N GLU A 316 -14.80 6.22 -11.54
CA GLU A 316 -14.74 6.21 -10.08
C GLU A 316 -15.18 7.56 -9.54
N TYR A 317 -15.98 7.52 -8.48
CA TYR A 317 -16.23 8.65 -7.60
C TYR A 317 -15.93 8.25 -6.17
N TYR A 318 -15.17 9.08 -5.46
CA TYR A 318 -15.03 8.92 -4.02
C TYR A 318 -14.91 10.27 -3.30
N ARG A 319 -15.38 10.28 -2.04
CA ARG A 319 -15.29 11.40 -1.11
C ARG A 319 -14.48 11.01 0.10
N GLN A 320 -13.54 11.84 0.47
CA GLN A 320 -12.84 11.81 1.76
C GLN A 320 -13.35 12.96 2.62
N GLN A 321 -13.86 12.65 3.79
CA GLN A 321 -14.38 13.65 4.73
C GLN A 321 -13.61 13.55 6.04
N GLN A 322 -13.19 14.68 6.55
CA GLN A 322 -12.42 14.83 7.78
C GLN A 322 -13.17 15.70 8.77
N LYS A 323 -13.40 15.17 9.99
CA LYS A 323 -14.09 15.88 11.07
C LYS A 323 -13.28 15.82 12.35
N PRO A 324 -12.73 16.96 12.81
CA PRO A 324 -12.15 17.09 14.14
C PRO A 324 -13.25 17.34 15.18
N GLU A 325 -13.04 16.87 16.40
CA GLU A 325 -13.85 17.20 17.57
C GLU A 325 -12.93 17.43 18.78
N GLY A 326 -13.37 18.25 19.71
CA GLY A 326 -12.61 18.61 20.91
C GLY A 326 -11.40 19.48 20.60
N SER A 327 -10.22 19.13 21.13
CA SER A 327 -8.98 19.87 20.93
C SER A 327 -8.13 19.38 19.74
N ALA A 328 -8.74 18.73 18.76
CA ALA A 328 -8.04 18.18 17.57
C ALA A 328 -7.69 19.27 16.54
N THR A 329 -6.92 20.25 16.95
CA THR A 329 -6.66 21.51 16.26
C THR A 329 -5.75 21.35 15.04
N LEU A 330 -4.80 20.40 15.06
CA LEU A 330 -3.93 20.11 13.91
C LEU A 330 -4.59 19.25 12.82
N TYR A 331 -5.89 19.03 12.94
CA TYR A 331 -6.68 18.18 12.07
C TYR A 331 -7.85 18.97 11.49
N PRO A 332 -7.67 19.69 10.38
CA PRO A 332 -8.67 20.60 9.85
C PRO A 332 -9.93 19.87 9.37
N GLU A 333 -11.10 20.47 9.54
CA GLU A 333 -12.35 20.00 8.98
C GLU A 333 -12.37 20.17 7.46
N GLY A 334 -13.04 19.27 6.75
CA GLY A 334 -13.28 19.44 5.32
C GLY A 334 -13.59 18.14 4.58
N ASN A 335 -13.68 18.26 3.28
CA ASN A 335 -13.81 17.12 2.39
C ASN A 335 -13.06 17.32 1.07
N ILE A 336 -12.70 16.21 0.43
CA ILE A 336 -12.18 16.18 -0.94
C ILE A 336 -13.02 15.17 -1.73
N ASP A 337 -13.61 15.64 -2.83
CA ASP A 337 -14.34 14.82 -3.80
C ASP A 337 -13.47 14.56 -5.02
N PHE A 338 -13.44 13.31 -5.48
CA PHE A 338 -12.76 12.90 -6.71
C PHE A 338 -13.77 12.28 -7.67
N THR A 339 -13.72 12.69 -8.92
CA THR A 339 -14.47 12.08 -10.03
C THR A 339 -13.49 11.77 -11.14
N SER A 340 -13.55 10.56 -11.67
CA SER A 340 -12.54 10.08 -12.58
C SER A 340 -13.11 9.20 -13.68
N LEU A 341 -12.47 9.26 -14.86
CA LEU A 341 -12.66 8.34 -15.97
C LEU A 341 -11.29 7.76 -16.34
N TYR A 342 -11.22 6.48 -16.63
CA TYR A 342 -9.96 5.83 -17.00
C TYR A 342 -10.15 4.78 -18.09
N PHE A 343 -9.08 4.58 -18.83
CA PHE A 343 -8.96 3.58 -19.89
C PHE A 343 -7.54 3.04 -19.92
N GLN A 344 -7.41 1.74 -20.14
CA GLN A 344 -6.14 1.07 -20.42
C GLN A 344 -6.37 -0.04 -21.42
N ASP A 345 -5.48 -0.16 -22.37
CA ASP A 345 -5.33 -1.29 -23.29
C ASP A 345 -4.00 -2.00 -23.02
N GLU A 346 -4.06 -3.30 -22.82
CA GLU A 346 -2.93 -4.20 -22.76
C GLU A 346 -2.99 -5.14 -23.98
N MET A 347 -2.07 -4.91 -24.92
CA MET A 347 -2.03 -5.63 -26.19
C MET A 347 -0.86 -6.61 -26.20
N THR A 348 -1.15 -7.88 -26.40
CA THR A 348 -0.17 -8.94 -26.67
C THR A 348 -0.14 -9.20 -28.17
N MET A 349 1.01 -8.93 -28.82
CA MET A 349 1.14 -9.13 -30.25
C MET A 349 1.16 -10.61 -30.62
N LYS A 350 0.42 -10.99 -31.67
CA LYS A 350 0.27 -12.39 -32.07
C LYS A 350 1.54 -12.98 -32.70
N SER A 351 2.28 -12.18 -33.46
CA SER A 351 3.42 -12.63 -34.27
C SER A 351 4.79 -12.28 -33.70
N TYR A 352 4.84 -11.55 -32.61
CA TYR A 352 6.07 -11.08 -31.97
C TYR A 352 5.94 -11.20 -30.46
N PRO A 353 6.99 -11.56 -29.73
CA PRO A 353 6.97 -11.65 -28.28
C PRO A 353 6.99 -10.25 -27.63
N VAL A 354 5.96 -9.44 -27.92
CA VAL A 354 5.85 -8.04 -27.54
C VAL A 354 4.51 -7.80 -26.85
N ASN A 355 4.55 -7.21 -25.66
CA ASN A 355 3.37 -6.67 -24.98
C ASN A 355 3.47 -5.15 -24.91
N ILE A 356 2.36 -4.48 -25.17
CA ILE A 356 2.26 -3.01 -25.11
C ILE A 356 1.11 -2.66 -24.19
N ILE A 357 1.36 -1.73 -23.27
CA ILE A 357 0.34 -1.18 -22.38
C ILE A 357 0.24 0.32 -22.67
N VAL A 358 -0.97 0.79 -22.95
CA VAL A 358 -1.28 2.22 -23.08
C VAL A 358 -2.52 2.53 -22.24
N GLY A 359 -2.45 3.54 -21.43
CA GLY A 359 -3.59 3.92 -20.59
C GLY A 359 -3.54 5.39 -20.21
N SER A 360 -4.66 5.87 -19.78
CA SER A 360 -4.79 7.22 -19.23
C SER A 360 -5.97 7.32 -18.28
N ARG A 361 -5.84 8.22 -17.31
CA ARG A 361 -6.92 8.56 -16.39
C ARG A 361 -7.05 10.08 -16.31
N TYR A 362 -8.28 10.52 -16.40
CA TYR A 362 -8.68 11.91 -16.11
C TYR A 362 -9.32 11.96 -14.73
N ASP A 363 -8.76 12.79 -13.86
CA ASP A 363 -9.24 13.03 -12.51
C ASP A 363 -9.61 14.50 -12.34
N ARG A 364 -10.79 14.75 -11.80
CA ARG A 364 -11.21 16.05 -11.28
C ARG A 364 -11.41 15.93 -9.78
N TYR A 365 -10.78 16.82 -9.02
CA TYR A 365 -11.02 16.88 -7.58
C TYR A 365 -11.45 18.27 -7.11
N LYS A 366 -12.23 18.27 -6.03
CA LYS A 366 -12.77 19.43 -5.38
C LYS A 366 -12.54 19.28 -3.87
N SER A 367 -11.75 20.17 -3.29
CA SER A 367 -11.51 20.24 -1.85
C SER A 367 -12.32 21.41 -1.28
N PHE A 368 -12.93 21.21 -0.12
CA PHE A 368 -13.70 22.21 0.59
C PHE A 368 -13.35 22.22 2.08
N ASN A 369 -13.14 23.42 2.62
CA ASN A 369 -12.98 23.68 4.05
C ASN A 369 -13.93 24.82 4.44
N PRO A 370 -14.67 24.72 5.56
CA PRO A 370 -15.66 25.73 5.95
C PRO A 370 -15.09 27.14 6.16
N ARG A 371 -13.81 27.26 6.56
CA ARG A 371 -13.16 28.55 6.83
C ARG A 371 -12.41 29.12 5.62
N ALA A 372 -11.79 28.24 4.85
CA ALA A 372 -10.89 28.62 3.77
C ALA A 372 -11.53 28.61 2.39
N GLY A 373 -12.67 27.93 2.23
CA GLY A 373 -13.37 27.83 0.96
C GLY A 373 -12.98 26.61 0.11
N GLU A 374 -12.99 26.77 -1.19
CA GLU A 374 -12.95 25.69 -2.17
C GLU A 374 -11.70 25.77 -3.05
N LEU A 375 -11.09 24.60 -3.30
CA LEU A 375 -10.05 24.42 -4.30
C LEU A 375 -10.48 23.35 -5.30
N LYS A 376 -10.31 23.61 -6.61
CA LYS A 376 -10.57 22.65 -7.69
C LYS A 376 -9.34 22.49 -8.54
N ALA A 377 -9.07 21.26 -9.00
CA ALA A 377 -8.11 21.02 -10.07
C ALA A 377 -8.45 19.74 -10.82
N GLU A 378 -7.83 19.63 -12.00
CA GLU A 378 -7.99 18.51 -12.92
C GLU A 378 -6.62 17.98 -13.30
N ARG A 379 -6.54 16.67 -13.58
CA ARG A 379 -5.30 16.03 -13.98
C ARG A 379 -5.56 14.90 -14.97
N LEU A 380 -4.67 14.81 -15.94
CA LEU A 380 -4.54 13.69 -16.85
C LEU A 380 -3.26 12.92 -16.47
N SER A 381 -3.39 11.61 -16.29
CA SER A 381 -2.30 10.72 -15.90
C SER A 381 -2.11 9.63 -16.96
N PRO A 382 -1.30 9.89 -18.01
CA PRO A 382 -1.01 8.91 -19.04
C PRO A 382 0.04 7.89 -18.56
N ARG A 383 -0.01 6.70 -19.17
CA ARG A 383 0.96 5.62 -19.02
C ARG A 383 1.16 4.94 -20.37
N ALA A 384 2.42 4.60 -20.66
CA ALA A 384 2.76 3.69 -21.75
C ALA A 384 3.88 2.76 -21.27
N ALA A 385 3.82 1.50 -21.65
CA ALA A 385 4.86 0.52 -21.37
C ALA A 385 4.96 -0.48 -22.53
N ILE A 386 6.15 -1.01 -22.70
CA ILE A 386 6.43 -2.07 -23.67
C ILE A 386 7.31 -3.11 -22.99
N SER A 387 7.02 -4.38 -23.21
CA SER A 387 7.95 -5.47 -22.90
C SER A 387 8.17 -6.33 -24.14
N VAL A 388 9.38 -6.84 -24.25
CA VAL A 388 9.84 -7.68 -25.36
C VAL A 388 10.54 -8.88 -24.75
N SER A 389 10.18 -10.09 -25.17
CA SER A 389 10.82 -11.34 -24.77
C SER A 389 11.47 -12.01 -25.99
N PRO A 390 12.68 -11.54 -26.41
CA PRO A 390 13.32 -12.04 -27.63
C PRO A 390 13.66 -13.54 -27.56
N THR A 391 13.77 -14.07 -26.36
CA THR A 391 13.94 -15.50 -26.07
C THR A 391 13.08 -15.86 -24.84
N ASP A 392 12.84 -17.14 -24.62
CA ASP A 392 12.03 -17.62 -23.48
C ASP A 392 12.64 -17.31 -22.12
N TRP A 393 13.95 -17.06 -22.08
CA TRP A 393 14.69 -16.78 -20.84
C TRP A 393 14.97 -15.30 -20.59
N LEU A 394 14.74 -14.39 -21.56
CA LEU A 394 15.06 -12.97 -21.46
C LEU A 394 13.83 -12.12 -21.75
N MET A 395 13.50 -11.23 -20.83
CA MET A 395 12.52 -10.17 -20.99
C MET A 395 13.18 -8.81 -20.80
N MET A 396 12.89 -7.85 -21.65
CA MET A 396 13.28 -6.44 -21.50
C MET A 396 12.04 -5.57 -21.51
N TYR A 397 12.05 -4.49 -20.74
CA TYR A 397 10.91 -3.58 -20.70
C TYR A 397 11.34 -2.11 -20.60
N GLY A 398 10.45 -1.24 -21.07
CA GLY A 398 10.54 0.19 -20.86
C GLY A 398 9.16 0.77 -20.56
N SER A 399 9.09 1.77 -19.69
CA SER A 399 7.84 2.45 -19.40
C SER A 399 8.02 3.95 -19.16
N ILE A 400 6.95 4.68 -19.43
CA ILE A 400 6.76 6.07 -19.03
C ILE A 400 5.39 6.21 -18.41
N SER A 401 5.33 6.78 -17.23
CA SER A 401 4.07 6.94 -16.49
C SER A 401 4.05 8.27 -15.75
N SER A 402 2.86 8.85 -15.65
CA SER A 402 2.61 10.05 -14.88
C SER A 402 1.67 9.75 -13.71
N ALA A 403 1.92 10.40 -12.59
CA ALA A 403 1.02 10.39 -11.45
C ALA A 403 0.87 11.78 -10.85
N PHE A 404 -0.18 11.95 -10.05
CA PHE A 404 -0.39 13.14 -9.28
C PHE A 404 -0.90 12.82 -7.87
N ARG A 405 -0.77 13.81 -6.98
CA ARG A 405 -1.36 13.80 -5.66
C ARG A 405 -1.99 15.17 -5.37
N ALA A 406 -3.26 15.17 -5.02
CA ALA A 406 -3.89 16.36 -4.47
C ALA A 406 -3.25 16.72 -3.11
N PRO A 407 -3.07 18.00 -2.78
CA PRO A 407 -2.67 18.39 -1.44
C PRO A 407 -3.65 17.85 -0.41
N THR A 408 -3.15 17.39 0.73
CA THR A 408 -3.99 16.93 1.83
C THR A 408 -4.64 18.12 2.54
N MET A 409 -5.73 17.87 3.28
CA MET A 409 -6.36 18.91 4.09
C MET A 409 -5.39 19.48 5.13
N ALA A 410 -4.54 18.64 5.69
CA ALA A 410 -3.53 19.08 6.64
C ALA A 410 -2.48 20.01 6.02
N GLU A 411 -2.06 19.73 4.77
CA GLU A 411 -1.12 20.60 4.06
C GLU A 411 -1.72 21.96 3.72
N MET A 412 -3.00 21.99 3.34
CA MET A 412 -3.69 23.21 2.90
C MET A 412 -4.19 24.09 4.06
N TYR A 413 -4.73 23.46 5.12
CA TYR A 413 -5.64 24.15 6.03
C TYR A 413 -5.20 24.17 7.50
N ARG A 414 -4.05 23.61 7.88
CA ARG A 414 -3.55 23.71 9.26
C ARG A 414 -3.35 25.17 9.66
N ASP A 415 -3.89 25.56 10.82
CA ASP A 415 -3.86 26.92 11.33
C ASP A 415 -3.49 27.05 12.82
N ASP A 416 -2.97 25.98 13.43
CA ASP A 416 -2.74 25.85 14.86
C ASP A 416 -1.30 25.89 15.29
N VAL A 417 -1.06 25.84 16.63
CA VAL A 417 0.28 25.77 17.21
C VAL A 417 0.95 24.46 16.84
N HIS A 418 2.07 24.55 16.13
CA HIS A 418 2.91 23.41 15.79
C HIS A 418 3.71 22.94 17.01
N PHE A 419 4.43 23.85 17.66
CA PHE A 419 5.21 23.60 18.88
C PHE A 419 5.51 24.91 19.60
N TYR A 420 6.02 24.80 20.83
CA TYR A 420 6.54 25.92 21.60
C TYR A 420 8.06 25.89 21.63
N ARG A 421 8.71 27.07 21.46
CA ARG A 421 10.14 27.22 21.64
C ARG A 421 10.38 28.38 22.59
N LYS A 422 11.03 28.14 23.74
CA LYS A 422 11.27 29.12 24.78
C LYS A 422 10.00 29.91 25.13
N GLY A 423 8.88 29.21 25.30
CA GLY A 423 7.57 29.78 25.64
C GLY A 423 6.83 30.49 24.49
N LYS A 424 7.45 30.67 23.32
CA LYS A 424 6.80 31.26 22.14
C LYS A 424 6.21 30.19 21.25
N PRO A 425 4.92 30.31 20.84
CA PRO A 425 4.29 29.35 19.91
C PRO A 425 4.80 29.54 18.48
N ASN A 426 5.07 28.44 17.79
CA ASN A 426 5.21 28.38 16.35
C ASN A 426 3.86 27.95 15.77
N TYR A 427 3.29 28.75 14.87
CA TYR A 427 1.99 28.50 14.29
C TYR A 427 2.10 27.86 12.91
N TRP A 428 1.21 26.92 12.61
CA TRP A 428 0.94 26.54 11.24
C TRP A 428 0.20 27.68 10.53
N VAL A 429 0.58 27.92 9.29
CA VAL A 429 -0.06 28.91 8.41
C VAL A 429 -0.64 28.17 7.21
N PRO A 430 -1.96 28.27 6.98
CA PRO A 430 -2.62 27.69 5.81
C PRO A 430 -2.00 28.18 4.50
N ASN A 431 -1.94 27.32 3.51
CA ASN A 431 -1.53 27.67 2.15
C ASN A 431 -2.53 27.16 1.11
N LEU A 432 -3.40 28.05 0.68
CA LEU A 432 -4.44 27.79 -0.31
C LEU A 432 -3.93 27.85 -1.76
N ASN A 433 -2.68 28.26 -1.97
CA ASN A 433 -2.05 28.31 -3.28
C ASN A 433 -1.26 27.05 -3.61
N LEU A 434 -1.37 25.99 -2.79
CA LEU A 434 -0.72 24.71 -3.07
C LEU A 434 -1.25 24.11 -4.37
N LYS A 435 -0.31 23.80 -5.25
CA LYS A 435 -0.56 23.05 -6.47
C LYS A 435 -0.45 21.57 -6.20
N PRO A 436 -1.21 20.70 -6.91
CA PRO A 436 -1.01 19.26 -6.84
C PRO A 436 0.41 18.88 -7.18
N GLU A 437 0.97 17.95 -6.43
CA GLU A 437 2.19 17.28 -6.85
C GLU A 437 1.92 16.47 -8.12
N ASN A 438 2.88 16.45 -9.01
CA ASN A 438 2.85 15.54 -10.15
C ASN A 438 4.27 15.08 -10.49
N ASN A 439 4.35 13.91 -11.09
CA ASN A 439 5.60 13.37 -11.56
C ASN A 439 5.45 12.70 -12.93
N ILE A 440 6.59 12.54 -13.58
CA ILE A 440 6.76 11.68 -14.74
C ILE A 440 7.96 10.80 -14.44
N THR A 441 7.73 9.47 -14.43
CA THR A 441 8.79 8.48 -14.26
C THR A 441 9.02 7.74 -15.56
N ARG A 442 10.30 7.56 -15.88
CA ARG A 442 10.78 6.71 -16.97
C ARG A 442 11.51 5.54 -16.31
N GLU A 443 11.21 4.34 -16.77
CA GLU A 443 11.82 3.13 -16.24
C GLU A 443 12.26 2.22 -17.39
N ILE A 444 13.45 1.64 -17.26
CA ILE A 444 13.94 0.58 -18.13
C ILE A 444 14.42 -0.57 -17.27
N GLY A 445 14.21 -1.79 -17.73
CA GLY A 445 14.64 -2.96 -16.98
C GLY A 445 14.70 -4.21 -17.84
N ALA A 446 15.22 -5.26 -17.21
CA ALA A 446 15.30 -6.58 -17.80
C ALA A 446 15.05 -7.66 -16.75
N GLY A 447 14.60 -8.81 -17.21
CA GLY A 447 14.42 -10.02 -16.43
C GLY A 447 15.04 -11.23 -17.12
N ILE A 448 15.60 -12.12 -16.32
CA ILE A 448 16.14 -13.41 -16.76
C ILE A 448 15.40 -14.50 -16.00
N GLN A 449 14.89 -15.50 -16.73
CA GLN A 449 14.28 -16.69 -16.18
C GLN A 449 15.00 -17.92 -16.73
N LEU A 450 15.49 -18.77 -15.85
CA LEU A 450 16.17 -20.01 -16.20
C LEU A 450 15.49 -21.17 -15.48
N ASP A 451 15.04 -22.16 -16.23
CA ASP A 451 14.47 -23.40 -15.72
C ASP A 451 15.51 -24.52 -15.83
N GLY A 452 15.60 -25.38 -14.82
CA GLY A 452 16.52 -26.51 -14.83
C GLY A 452 18.00 -26.14 -14.75
N LEU A 453 18.36 -25.11 -13.97
CA LEU A 453 19.73 -24.58 -13.86
C LEU A 453 20.66 -25.49 -13.06
N LEU A 454 20.24 -25.97 -11.89
CA LEU A 454 20.99 -26.83 -10.99
C LEU A 454 20.34 -28.21 -10.85
N THR A 455 19.03 -28.26 -10.96
CA THR A 455 18.22 -29.49 -10.87
C THR A 455 17.19 -29.49 -12.00
N GLY A 456 16.56 -30.63 -12.30
CA GLY A 456 15.57 -30.71 -13.39
C GLY A 456 14.27 -29.93 -13.12
N ASN A 457 14.02 -29.52 -11.87
CA ASN A 457 12.75 -28.90 -11.43
C ASN A 457 12.94 -27.50 -10.82
N ASP A 458 14.14 -26.94 -10.92
CA ASP A 458 14.40 -25.60 -10.36
C ASP A 458 14.07 -24.47 -11.34
N ARG A 459 13.89 -23.27 -10.76
CA ARG A 459 13.69 -22.04 -11.51
C ARG A 459 14.40 -20.88 -10.85
N LEU A 460 15.20 -20.16 -11.62
CA LEU A 460 15.78 -18.87 -11.25
C LEU A 460 15.07 -17.76 -12.03
N GLN A 461 14.55 -16.77 -11.31
CA GLN A 461 14.04 -15.52 -11.89
C GLN A 461 14.84 -14.35 -11.30
N LEU A 462 15.44 -13.54 -12.15
CA LEU A 462 16.12 -12.29 -11.77
C LEU A 462 15.48 -11.16 -12.57
N LYS A 463 15.13 -10.07 -11.91
CA LYS A 463 14.55 -8.88 -12.55
C LYS A 463 15.14 -7.62 -11.92
N GLY A 464 15.54 -6.68 -12.77
CA GLY A 464 16.09 -5.40 -12.33
C GLY A 464 15.66 -4.26 -13.23
N GLY A 465 15.58 -3.06 -12.65
CA GLY A 465 15.23 -1.86 -13.39
C GLY A 465 15.88 -0.61 -12.81
N TYR A 466 16.14 0.34 -13.69
CA TYR A 466 16.53 1.70 -13.36
C TYR A 466 15.35 2.63 -13.60
N PHE A 467 15.07 3.51 -12.66
CA PHE A 467 14.04 4.52 -12.79
C PHE A 467 14.59 5.93 -12.60
N GLY A 468 13.99 6.88 -13.31
CA GLY A 468 14.23 8.30 -13.16
C GLY A 468 12.92 9.07 -13.17
N THR A 469 12.68 9.87 -12.14
CA THR A 469 11.47 10.64 -11.89
C THR A 469 11.76 12.12 -11.88
N ASP A 470 11.03 12.86 -12.73
CA ASP A 470 10.91 14.31 -12.67
C ASP A 470 9.64 14.67 -11.89
N ALA A 471 9.78 15.13 -10.65
CA ALA A 471 8.68 15.61 -9.83
C ALA A 471 8.54 17.13 -9.91
N ARG A 472 7.31 17.61 -10.02
CA ARG A 472 6.97 19.03 -10.05
C ARG A 472 5.97 19.36 -8.95
N ASN A 473 6.08 20.58 -8.42
CA ASN A 473 5.23 21.05 -7.32
C ASN A 473 5.28 20.13 -6.09
N TYR A 474 6.44 19.49 -5.85
CA TYR A 474 6.64 18.64 -4.66
C TYR A 474 6.24 19.43 -3.41
N ILE A 475 5.38 18.87 -2.55
CA ILE A 475 4.90 19.54 -1.36
C ILE A 475 5.83 19.23 -0.19
N ALA A 476 6.56 20.24 0.26
CA ALA A 476 7.44 20.16 1.40
C ALA A 476 6.90 21.02 2.55
N THR A 477 7.39 20.74 3.76
CA THR A 477 7.10 21.54 4.95
C THR A 477 8.29 22.41 5.29
N ARG A 478 8.06 23.69 5.57
CA ARG A 478 9.07 24.62 6.06
C ARG A 478 8.75 25.10 7.47
N VAL A 479 9.77 25.09 8.31
CA VAL A 479 9.73 25.67 9.66
C VAL A 479 10.55 26.95 9.65
N ASP A 480 9.89 28.11 9.66
CA ASP A 480 10.52 29.43 9.76
C ASP A 480 10.69 29.81 11.24
N MET A 481 11.88 29.52 11.77
CA MET A 481 12.21 29.81 13.18
C MET A 481 12.33 31.28 13.49
N LYS A 482 12.60 32.13 12.48
CA LYS A 482 12.70 33.60 12.69
C LYS A 482 11.32 34.20 12.87
N ARG A 483 10.34 33.74 12.07
CA ARG A 483 8.96 34.25 12.13
C ARG A 483 8.04 33.37 12.99
N MET A 484 8.57 32.31 13.61
CA MET A 484 7.83 31.34 14.44
C MET A 484 6.58 30.80 13.75
N ARG A 485 6.75 30.36 12.50
CA ARG A 485 5.65 29.77 11.71
C ARG A 485 6.13 28.57 10.90
N SER A 486 5.19 27.67 10.66
CA SER A 486 5.37 26.49 9.81
C SER A 486 4.31 26.50 8.70
N TYR A 487 4.67 26.05 7.52
CA TYR A 487 3.74 26.00 6.38
C TYR A 487 4.18 24.97 5.35
N SER A 488 3.21 24.44 4.61
CA SER A 488 3.49 23.64 3.42
C SER A 488 3.68 24.55 2.21
N TYR A 489 4.60 24.17 1.32
CA TYR A 489 4.88 24.91 0.10
C TYR A 489 5.28 23.97 -1.03
N ASN A 490 5.13 24.41 -2.28
CA ASN A 490 5.58 23.64 -3.43
C ASN A 490 7.06 23.94 -3.72
N VAL A 491 7.89 22.90 -3.74
CA VAL A 491 9.20 22.91 -4.38
C VAL A 491 8.99 22.84 -5.90
N SER A 492 9.68 23.70 -6.63
CA SER A 492 9.42 23.84 -8.06
C SER A 492 9.69 22.57 -8.85
N ARG A 493 10.77 21.87 -8.55
CA ARG A 493 11.16 20.62 -9.21
C ARG A 493 12.08 19.78 -8.33
N ALA A 494 11.80 18.48 -8.27
CA ALA A 494 12.69 17.50 -7.66
C ALA A 494 13.04 16.40 -8.67
N ARG A 495 14.22 15.81 -8.52
CA ARG A 495 14.64 14.60 -9.25
C ARG A 495 14.79 13.46 -8.27
N ILE A 496 14.25 12.30 -8.63
CA ILE A 496 14.35 11.06 -7.86
C ILE A 496 14.78 9.97 -8.83
N TRP A 497 15.78 9.18 -8.47
CA TRP A 497 16.27 8.09 -9.32
C TRP A 497 16.81 6.94 -8.48
N GLY A 498 16.95 5.78 -9.12
CA GLY A 498 17.46 4.63 -8.41
C GLY A 498 17.37 3.32 -9.18
N TRP A 499 17.72 2.26 -8.46
CA TRP A 499 17.70 0.89 -8.93
C TRP A 499 16.82 0.04 -8.01
N ASP A 500 16.03 -0.80 -8.64
CA ASP A 500 15.30 -1.89 -7.97
C ASP A 500 15.73 -3.22 -8.59
N MET A 501 16.08 -4.20 -7.77
CA MET A 501 16.41 -5.55 -8.22
C MET A 501 15.74 -6.58 -7.31
N GLN A 502 15.27 -7.66 -7.89
CA GLN A 502 14.74 -8.81 -7.16
C GLN A 502 15.11 -10.10 -7.87
N GLY A 503 15.40 -11.12 -7.08
CA GLY A 503 15.69 -12.47 -7.54
C GLY A 503 14.91 -13.47 -6.71
N ASN A 504 14.52 -14.55 -7.36
CA ASN A 504 13.86 -15.69 -6.73
C ASN A 504 14.39 -16.97 -7.35
N TYR A 505 14.95 -17.84 -6.52
CA TYR A 505 15.35 -19.19 -6.92
C TYR A 505 14.49 -20.18 -6.12
N GLN A 506 13.86 -21.10 -6.81
CA GLN A 506 13.00 -22.13 -6.22
C GLN A 506 13.49 -23.50 -6.67
N SER A 507 13.62 -24.42 -5.73
CA SER A 507 13.97 -25.80 -6.00
C SER A 507 13.33 -26.75 -4.98
N ASP A 508 13.50 -28.06 -5.19
CA ASP A 508 13.09 -29.07 -4.22
C ASP A 508 13.97 -29.05 -2.94
N TYR A 509 15.13 -28.39 -2.99
CA TYR A 509 16.12 -28.38 -1.90
C TYR A 509 16.10 -27.10 -1.07
N PHE A 510 15.92 -25.95 -1.69
CA PHE A 510 15.84 -24.65 -1.02
C PHE A 510 15.19 -23.60 -1.89
N ASP A 511 14.57 -22.62 -1.26
CA ASP A 511 14.11 -21.39 -1.87
C ASP A 511 15.03 -20.25 -1.45
N TRP A 512 15.39 -19.39 -2.39
CA TRP A 512 16.19 -18.20 -2.12
C TRP A 512 15.57 -16.96 -2.76
N MET A 513 15.37 -15.93 -1.96
CA MET A 513 14.89 -14.63 -2.39
C MET A 513 15.98 -13.58 -2.15
N LEU A 514 16.20 -12.74 -3.17
CA LEU A 514 17.10 -11.59 -3.11
C LEU A 514 16.33 -10.33 -3.50
N SER A 515 16.54 -9.23 -2.78
CA SER A 515 15.94 -7.94 -3.10
C SER A 515 16.91 -6.82 -2.79
N TYR A 516 17.13 -5.91 -3.75
CA TYR A 516 18.00 -4.74 -3.59
C TYR A 516 17.28 -3.48 -4.05
N ASN A 517 17.49 -2.39 -3.34
CA ASN A 517 17.02 -1.06 -3.72
C ASN A 517 18.06 0.00 -3.39
N ARG A 518 18.16 0.97 -4.29
CA ARG A 518 18.83 2.26 -4.08
C ARG A 518 17.94 3.36 -4.60
N THR A 519 17.70 4.39 -3.79
CA THR A 519 16.88 5.55 -4.17
C THR A 519 17.54 6.84 -3.69
N GLU A 520 17.70 7.79 -4.59
CA GLU A 520 18.26 9.12 -4.33
C GLU A 520 17.28 10.20 -4.77
N SER A 521 17.24 11.32 -4.05
CA SER A 521 16.35 12.44 -4.37
C SER A 521 17.01 13.78 -4.10
N MET A 522 16.77 14.76 -4.97
CA MET A 522 17.40 16.07 -4.94
C MET A 522 16.43 17.15 -5.45
N ASP A 523 16.45 18.32 -4.80
CA ASP A 523 15.87 19.54 -5.37
C ASP A 523 16.67 19.93 -6.64
N ALA A 524 15.99 19.98 -7.77
CA ALA A 524 16.65 20.25 -9.05
C ALA A 524 17.13 21.70 -9.20
N SER A 525 16.64 22.62 -8.38
CA SER A 525 16.96 24.05 -8.44
C SER A 525 18.10 24.41 -7.49
N SER A 526 18.01 24.01 -6.22
CA SER A 526 19.03 24.27 -5.20
C SER A 526 20.17 23.26 -5.20
N ARG A 527 19.96 22.09 -5.81
CA ARG A 527 20.83 20.91 -5.74
C ARG A 527 21.03 20.36 -4.33
N GLU A 528 20.13 20.71 -3.42
CA GLU A 528 20.10 20.16 -2.06
C GLU A 528 19.44 18.78 -2.07
N TRP A 529 19.97 17.87 -1.27
CA TRP A 529 19.37 16.54 -1.08
C TRP A 529 18.06 16.67 -0.30
N LEU A 530 17.04 15.92 -0.69
CA LEU A 530 15.70 16.05 -0.11
C LEU A 530 15.46 15.13 1.09
N GLY A 531 16.45 14.40 1.57
CA GLY A 531 16.34 13.57 2.78
C GLY A 531 15.18 12.54 2.79
N SER A 532 14.55 12.32 1.65
CA SER A 532 13.42 11.40 1.48
C SER A 532 13.85 10.03 0.95
N GLY A 533 15.16 9.85 0.75
CA GLY A 533 15.73 8.58 0.29
C GLY A 533 15.75 7.54 1.41
N ASN A 534 15.40 6.31 1.07
CA ASN A 534 15.68 5.18 1.93
C ASN A 534 17.17 4.83 1.83
N PRO A 535 17.79 4.28 2.87
CA PRO A 535 19.14 3.73 2.74
C PRO A 535 19.15 2.61 1.69
N ASP A 536 20.28 2.45 1.01
CA ASP A 536 20.48 1.30 0.14
C ASP A 536 20.27 0.04 0.95
N THR A 537 19.41 -0.84 0.49
CA THR A 537 19.00 -2.02 1.25
C THR A 537 19.12 -3.27 0.39
N LEU A 538 19.83 -4.26 0.92
CA LEU A 538 19.91 -5.61 0.36
C LEU A 538 19.28 -6.59 1.35
N ILE A 539 18.31 -7.37 0.88
CA ILE A 539 17.67 -8.42 1.67
C ILE A 539 17.92 -9.75 0.98
N SER A 540 18.43 -10.72 1.71
CA SER A 540 18.58 -12.10 1.27
C SER A 540 17.86 -13.03 2.23
N ASP A 541 17.05 -13.91 1.71
CA ASP A 541 16.21 -14.85 2.46
C ASP A 541 16.36 -16.25 1.87
N ILE A 542 16.75 -17.21 2.68
CA ILE A 542 16.93 -18.61 2.29
C ILE A 542 16.04 -19.46 3.18
N SER A 543 15.26 -20.36 2.58
CA SER A 543 14.42 -21.34 3.27
C SER A 543 14.73 -22.74 2.74
N ILE A 544 14.97 -23.66 3.66
CA ILE A 544 15.34 -25.06 3.36
C ILE A 544 14.29 -25.96 3.99
N PRO A 545 13.60 -26.82 3.21
CA PRO A 545 12.70 -27.82 3.75
C PRO A 545 13.49 -28.87 4.55
N VAL A 546 13.02 -29.22 5.74
CA VAL A 546 13.68 -30.18 6.63
C VAL A 546 12.80 -31.43 6.78
N GLY A 547 13.21 -32.52 6.17
CA GLY A 547 12.48 -33.78 6.24
C GLY A 547 11.14 -33.77 5.47
N HIS A 548 10.23 -34.67 5.82
CA HIS A 548 8.93 -34.86 5.15
C HIS A 548 7.75 -34.24 5.91
N GLY A 549 7.98 -33.55 7.03
CA GLY A 549 6.92 -33.11 7.96
C GLY A 549 6.45 -31.66 7.80
N GLY A 550 6.72 -30.99 6.68
CA GLY A 550 6.35 -29.58 6.50
C GLY A 550 7.15 -28.62 7.37
N VAL A 551 8.28 -29.05 7.91
CA VAL A 551 9.23 -28.20 8.66
C VAL A 551 10.20 -27.56 7.69
N SER A 552 10.49 -26.27 7.86
CA SER A 552 11.56 -25.56 7.14
C SER A 552 12.47 -24.84 8.12
N ALA A 553 13.76 -24.75 7.77
CA ALA A 553 14.74 -23.89 8.43
C ALA A 553 15.10 -22.76 7.47
N GLY A 554 15.19 -21.53 7.98
CA GLY A 554 15.50 -20.39 7.12
C GLY A 554 16.47 -19.43 7.78
N TRP A 555 17.15 -18.65 6.94
CA TRP A 555 18.03 -17.58 7.35
C TRP A 555 17.75 -16.33 6.50
N ARG A 556 17.66 -15.19 7.17
CA ARG A 556 17.45 -13.90 6.55
C ARG A 556 18.54 -12.92 6.97
N ALA A 557 19.11 -12.24 5.99
CA ALA A 557 19.99 -11.11 6.18
C ALA A 557 19.36 -9.85 5.57
N GLU A 558 19.44 -8.76 6.31
CA GLU A 558 19.12 -7.42 5.84
C GLU A 558 20.35 -6.53 6.07
N LEU A 559 20.89 -6.00 4.98
CA LEU A 559 22.03 -5.10 4.97
C LEU A 559 21.54 -3.73 4.51
N SER A 560 21.66 -2.74 5.38
CA SER A 560 21.31 -1.36 5.05
C SER A 560 22.56 -0.49 5.15
N ALA A 561 22.84 0.28 4.08
CA ALA A 561 23.91 1.26 4.11
C ALA A 561 23.56 2.43 5.03
N ALA A 562 24.57 3.14 5.54
CA ALA A 562 24.35 4.40 6.22
C ALA A 562 23.70 5.41 5.24
N ALA A 563 22.72 6.17 5.70
CA ALA A 563 22.17 7.25 4.90
C ALA A 563 23.24 8.33 4.67
N THR A 564 23.68 8.47 3.42
CA THR A 564 24.78 9.39 3.07
C THR A 564 24.31 10.83 2.85
N HIS A 565 23.00 11.03 2.72
CA HIS A 565 22.38 12.32 2.41
C HIS A 565 21.12 12.51 3.26
N VAL A 566 21.30 12.99 4.49
CA VAL A 566 20.21 13.29 5.45
C VAL A 566 19.92 14.78 5.47
#